data_65a57bbbdf482e57eff29d2c57e2d37e
#
_entry.id   65a57bbbdf482e57eff29d2c57e2d37e
#
_cell.length_a   1.000
_cell.length_b   1.000
_cell.length_c   1.000
_cell.angle_alpha   90.00
_cell.angle_beta   90.00
_cell.angle_gamma   90.00
#
_symmetry.space_group_name_H-M   'P 1'
#
loop_
_entity.id
_entity.type
_entity.pdbx_description
1 polymer ?
#
loop_
_entity_poly.entity_id
_entity_poly.type
_entity_poly.pdbx_seq_one_letter_code
_entity_poly.pdbx_strand_id
1 'polypeptide(L)'
;MKLLLIEDDEHVAEVLADAFAADGHEVAITHSGEEGLAYLARERPEAVVLDVRLPILSGVAVLRQIRSTDTKLPVIIMTGLATHGEVAEIRRLGVTEIIEKPDLLKQFGAALALIAQRKTSYGAT
;
A
#
# COMPACT_ATOMS: atom_id res chain seq x y z
N MET A 1 -1.39 -13.24 0.24
CA MET A 1 -0.19 -12.54 0.73
C MET A 1 -0.48 -11.85 2.05
N LYS A 2 0.55 -11.54 2.79
CA LYS A 2 0.45 -10.73 4.01
C LYS A 2 0.56 -9.25 3.63
N LEU A 3 -0.51 -8.49 3.87
CA LEU A 3 -0.61 -7.09 3.46
C LEU A 3 -0.71 -6.17 4.68
N LEU A 4 -0.10 -5.00 4.57
CA LEU A 4 -0.36 -3.88 5.49
C LEU A 4 -1.19 -2.84 4.76
N LEU A 5 -2.33 -2.47 5.34
CA LEU A 5 -3.19 -1.41 4.83
C LEU A 5 -3.08 -0.21 5.76
N ILE A 6 -2.73 0.95 5.22
CA ILE A 6 -2.64 2.21 5.97
C ILE A 6 -3.72 3.15 5.44
N GLU A 7 -4.81 3.30 6.19
CA GLU A 7 -5.98 4.08 5.81
C GLU A 7 -6.65 4.65 7.07
N ASP A 8 -6.83 5.96 7.13
CA ASP A 8 -7.40 6.63 8.31
C ASP A 8 -8.92 6.48 8.43
N ASP A 9 -9.63 6.30 7.33
CA ASP A 9 -11.07 6.07 7.36
C ASP A 9 -11.36 4.61 7.72
N GLU A 10 -11.92 4.38 8.90
CA GLU A 10 -12.19 3.03 9.40
C GLU A 10 -13.11 2.23 8.49
N HIS A 11 -14.13 2.88 7.92
CA HIS A 11 -15.07 2.21 7.04
C HIS A 11 -14.40 1.77 5.72
N VAL A 12 -13.64 2.66 5.11
CA VAL A 12 -12.89 2.35 3.88
C VAL A 12 -11.89 1.24 4.14
N ALA A 13 -11.16 1.31 5.25
CA ALA A 13 -10.19 0.29 5.63
C ALA A 13 -10.84 -1.08 5.78
N GLU A 14 -12.00 -1.13 6.44
CA GLU A 14 -12.74 -2.38 6.66
C GLU A 14 -13.25 -2.97 5.35
N VAL A 15 -13.82 -2.16 4.47
CA VAL A 15 -14.29 -2.62 3.16
C VAL A 15 -13.14 -3.19 2.33
N LEU A 16 -12.01 -2.49 2.29
CA LEU A 16 -10.84 -2.96 1.54
C LEU A 16 -10.26 -4.24 2.16
N ALA A 17 -10.13 -4.29 3.48
CA ALA A 17 -9.60 -5.47 4.16
C ALA A 17 -10.47 -6.70 3.92
N ASP A 18 -11.80 -6.54 3.96
CA ASP A 18 -12.73 -7.63 3.69
C ASP A 18 -12.59 -8.14 2.25
N ALA A 19 -12.45 -7.23 1.29
CA ALA A 19 -12.26 -7.60 -0.10
C ALA A 19 -10.94 -8.34 -0.31
N PHE A 20 -9.86 -7.88 0.30
CA PHE A 20 -8.55 -8.54 0.21
C PHE A 20 -8.58 -9.92 0.89
N ALA A 21 -9.24 -10.02 2.05
CA ALA A 21 -9.39 -11.29 2.75
C ALA A 21 -10.19 -12.31 1.92
N ALA A 22 -11.20 -11.85 1.19
CA ALA A 22 -11.98 -12.69 0.29
C ALA A 22 -11.13 -13.28 -0.84
N ASP A 23 -10.07 -12.56 -1.24
CA ASP A 23 -9.10 -13.03 -2.23
C ASP A 23 -7.96 -13.86 -1.62
N GLY A 24 -8.04 -14.20 -0.35
CA GLY A 24 -7.08 -15.07 0.32
C GLY A 24 -5.90 -14.34 0.95
N HIS A 25 -5.94 -13.02 1.08
CA HIS A 25 -4.86 -12.26 1.71
C HIS A 25 -5.08 -12.10 3.20
N GLU A 26 -3.99 -12.07 3.95
CA GLU A 26 -3.98 -11.74 5.36
C GLU A 26 -3.69 -10.23 5.49
N VAL A 27 -4.57 -9.47 6.12
CA VAL A 27 -4.49 -8.01 6.13
C VAL A 27 -4.34 -7.50 7.56
N ALA A 28 -3.31 -6.71 7.79
CA ALA A 28 -3.17 -5.90 8.98
C ALA A 28 -3.58 -4.47 8.64
N ILE A 29 -4.40 -3.86 9.49
CA ILE A 29 -4.90 -2.50 9.27
C ILE A 29 -4.24 -1.56 10.28
N THR A 30 -3.73 -0.43 9.78
CA THR A 30 -3.33 0.70 10.61
C THR A 30 -4.04 1.94 10.11
N HIS A 31 -4.28 2.91 10.99
CA HIS A 31 -5.12 4.07 10.68
C HIS A 31 -4.35 5.39 10.59
N SER A 32 -3.04 5.35 10.70
CA SER A 32 -2.18 6.53 10.55
C SER A 32 -0.83 6.15 9.97
N GLY A 33 -0.14 7.15 9.43
CA GLY A 33 1.23 6.93 8.94
C GLY A 33 2.16 6.45 10.04
N GLU A 34 2.04 7.02 11.23
CA GLU A 34 2.86 6.64 12.38
C GLU A 34 2.64 5.19 12.78
N GLU A 35 1.38 4.75 12.85
CA GLU A 35 1.06 3.36 13.17
C GLU A 35 1.58 2.41 12.09
N GLY A 36 1.47 2.79 10.83
CA GLY A 36 1.98 1.99 9.72
C GLY A 36 3.48 1.82 9.80
N LEU A 37 4.21 2.89 10.06
CA LEU A 37 5.67 2.82 10.21
C LEU A 37 6.08 2.01 11.44
N ALA A 38 5.34 2.14 12.55
CA ALA A 38 5.59 1.33 13.75
C ALA A 38 5.37 -0.16 13.47
N TYR A 39 4.35 -0.49 12.69
CA TYR A 39 4.09 -1.86 12.26
C TYR A 39 5.27 -2.39 11.43
N LEU A 40 5.76 -1.61 10.46
CA LEU A 40 6.88 -2.01 9.60
C LEU A 40 8.20 -2.16 10.36
N ALA A 41 8.34 -1.52 11.51
CA ALA A 41 9.53 -1.66 12.35
C ALA A 41 9.61 -3.05 13.03
N ARG A 42 8.47 -3.73 13.18
CA ARG A 42 8.43 -5.03 13.87
C ARG A 42 7.89 -6.18 13.02
N GLU A 43 7.23 -5.90 11.91
CA GLU A 43 6.64 -6.90 11.04
C GLU A 43 7.06 -6.67 9.58
N ARG A 44 7.06 -7.73 8.79
CA ARG A 44 7.45 -7.65 7.38
C ARG A 44 6.31 -8.13 6.49
N PRO A 45 5.39 -7.23 6.10
CA PRO A 45 4.36 -7.59 5.13
C PRO A 45 4.99 -7.80 3.74
N GLU A 46 4.26 -8.49 2.89
CA GLU A 46 4.71 -8.73 1.51
C GLU A 46 4.39 -7.54 0.60
N ALA A 47 3.44 -6.70 0.99
CA ALA A 47 3.10 -5.47 0.29
C ALA A 47 2.40 -4.50 1.24
N VAL A 48 2.46 -3.21 0.89
CA VAL A 48 1.77 -2.14 1.62
C VAL A 48 0.78 -1.47 0.69
N VAL A 49 -0.43 -1.24 1.19
CA VAL A 49 -1.44 -0.42 0.53
C VAL A 49 -1.56 0.87 1.34
N LEU A 50 -1.28 2.00 0.72
CA LEU A 50 -1.05 3.27 1.40
C LEU A 50 -1.88 4.39 0.79
N ASP A 51 -2.69 5.05 1.63
CA ASP A 51 -3.43 6.24 1.21
C ASP A 51 -2.51 7.46 1.22
N VAL A 52 -2.59 8.29 0.17
CA VAL A 52 -1.85 9.55 0.09
C VAL A 52 -2.36 10.55 1.12
N ARG A 53 -3.67 10.61 1.35
CA ARG A 53 -4.32 11.61 2.20
C ARG A 53 -4.48 11.14 3.64
N LEU A 54 -3.36 10.95 4.31
CA LEU A 54 -3.37 10.65 5.74
C LEU A 54 -3.20 11.97 6.53
N PRO A 55 -3.89 12.10 7.69
CA PRO A 55 -3.68 13.26 8.55
C PRO A 55 -2.29 13.21 9.20
N ILE A 56 -1.75 14.37 9.54
CA ILE A 56 -0.48 14.59 10.23
C ILE A 56 0.71 14.13 9.36
N LEU A 57 0.95 12.83 9.25
CA LEU A 57 2.01 12.28 8.40
C LEU A 57 1.38 11.77 7.10
N SER A 58 1.59 12.49 6.01
CA SER A 58 0.99 12.16 4.71
C SER A 58 1.50 10.84 4.16
N GLY A 59 0.75 10.25 3.21
CA GLY A 59 1.18 9.04 2.55
C GLY A 59 2.51 9.19 1.81
N VAL A 60 2.76 10.37 1.21
CA VAL A 60 4.05 10.64 0.55
C VAL A 60 5.19 10.61 1.57
N ALA A 61 4.99 11.20 2.75
CA ALA A 61 6.00 11.19 3.82
C ALA A 61 6.25 9.78 4.33
N VAL A 62 5.19 8.96 4.47
CA VAL A 62 5.32 7.55 4.84
C VAL A 62 6.13 6.79 3.79
N LEU A 63 5.81 6.96 2.52
CA LEU A 63 6.54 6.32 1.42
C LEU A 63 8.01 6.71 1.42
N ARG A 64 8.30 7.99 1.66
CA ARG A 64 9.69 8.48 1.74
C ARG A 64 10.45 7.75 2.85
N GLN A 65 9.84 7.59 4.01
CA GLN A 65 10.48 6.87 5.11
C GLN A 65 10.65 5.37 4.81
N ILE A 66 9.67 4.74 4.19
CA ILE A 66 9.80 3.34 3.76
C ILE A 66 11.00 3.20 2.82
N ARG A 67 11.11 4.08 1.82
CA ARG A 67 12.18 3.99 0.82
C ARG A 67 13.56 4.33 1.37
N SER A 68 13.64 5.01 2.50
CA SER A 68 14.93 5.27 3.16
C SER A 68 15.56 3.98 3.72
N THR A 69 14.77 2.96 4.00
CA THR A 69 15.26 1.70 4.58
C THR A 69 15.01 0.49 3.70
N ASP A 70 14.01 0.54 2.83
CA ASP A 70 13.65 -0.59 1.96
C ASP A 70 13.21 -0.08 0.59
N THR A 71 14.04 -0.29 -0.41
CA THR A 71 13.78 0.13 -1.79
C THR A 71 12.96 -0.91 -2.57
N LYS A 72 12.71 -2.09 -2.01
CA LYS A 72 12.13 -3.22 -2.73
C LYS A 72 10.72 -3.58 -2.28
N LEU A 73 10.30 -3.15 -1.10
CA LEU A 73 8.96 -3.47 -0.59
C LEU A 73 7.90 -2.97 -1.57
N PRO A 74 7.04 -3.85 -2.10
CA PRO A 74 5.97 -3.40 -2.98
C PRO A 74 5.01 -2.47 -2.24
N VAL A 75 4.73 -1.31 -2.84
CA VAL A 75 3.79 -0.32 -2.29
C VAL A 75 2.78 0.03 -3.38
N ILE A 76 1.51 -0.08 -3.04
CA ILE A 76 0.39 0.36 -3.86
C ILE A 76 -0.17 1.63 -3.23
N ILE A 77 -0.21 2.69 -4.00
CA ILE A 77 -0.73 3.98 -3.53
C ILE A 77 -2.20 4.09 -3.91
N MET A 78 -3.02 4.48 -2.93
CA MET A 78 -4.40 4.91 -3.16
C MET A 78 -4.47 6.42 -3.16
N THR A 79 -5.22 7.01 -4.06
CA THR A 79 -5.43 8.45 -4.06
C THR A 79 -6.83 8.81 -4.54
N GLY A 80 -7.51 9.70 -3.81
CA GLY A 80 -8.72 10.35 -4.29
C GLY A 80 -8.40 11.63 -5.04
N LEU A 81 -7.32 12.29 -4.63
CA LEU A 81 -6.93 13.59 -5.19
C LEU A 81 -5.46 13.84 -4.90
N ALA A 82 -4.58 13.46 -5.81
CA ALA A 82 -3.16 13.76 -5.70
C ALA A 82 -2.81 14.89 -6.67
N THR A 83 -1.92 15.78 -6.26
CA THR A 83 -1.38 16.81 -7.14
C THR A 83 -0.37 16.19 -8.11
N HIS A 84 -0.08 16.88 -9.21
CA HIS A 84 0.95 16.43 -10.16
C HIS A 84 2.32 16.31 -9.48
N GLY A 85 2.65 17.22 -8.56
CA GLY A 85 3.90 17.16 -7.81
C GLY A 85 3.98 15.94 -6.90
N GLU A 86 2.87 15.61 -6.23
CA GLU A 86 2.79 14.41 -5.40
C GLU A 86 2.97 13.14 -6.22
N VAL A 87 2.30 13.04 -7.36
CA VAL A 87 2.43 11.90 -8.26
C VAL A 87 3.87 11.75 -8.76
N ALA A 88 4.50 12.85 -9.15
CA ALA A 88 5.89 12.84 -9.61
C ALA A 88 6.83 12.34 -8.52
N GLU A 89 6.66 12.79 -7.28
CA GLU A 89 7.48 12.35 -6.16
C GLU A 89 7.26 10.87 -5.84
N ILE A 90 6.00 10.42 -5.83
CA ILE A 90 5.66 9.02 -5.61
C ILE A 90 6.33 8.12 -6.65
N ARG A 91 6.27 8.50 -7.93
CA ARG A 91 6.91 7.73 -8.99
C ARG A 91 8.42 7.71 -8.86
N ARG A 92 9.02 8.82 -8.46
CA ARG A 92 10.47 8.90 -8.24
C ARG A 92 10.92 8.02 -7.08
N LEU A 93 10.11 7.94 -6.01
CA LEU A 93 10.40 7.07 -4.86
C LEU A 93 10.21 5.58 -5.20
N GLY A 94 9.37 5.29 -6.18
CA GLY A 94 9.12 3.94 -6.65
C GLY A 94 7.94 3.26 -5.96
N VAL A 95 6.92 2.95 -6.75
CA VAL A 95 5.73 2.22 -6.29
C VAL A 95 5.33 1.20 -7.35
N THR A 96 4.59 0.19 -6.93
CA THR A 96 4.07 -0.84 -7.84
C THR A 96 2.96 -0.26 -8.70
N GLU A 97 2.04 0.50 -8.09
CA GLU A 97 0.90 1.06 -8.78
C GLU A 97 0.36 2.26 -8.02
N ILE A 98 -0.25 3.19 -8.76
CA ILE A 98 -1.04 4.29 -8.20
C ILE A 98 -2.48 4.08 -8.65
N ILE A 99 -3.38 3.93 -7.69
CA ILE A 99 -4.79 3.62 -7.96
C ILE A 99 -5.66 4.78 -7.49
N GLU A 100 -6.48 5.31 -8.37
CA GLU A 100 -7.42 6.37 -8.05
C GLU A 100 -8.73 5.80 -7.53
N LYS A 101 -9.25 6.38 -6.45
CA LYS A 101 -10.63 6.12 -6.04
C LYS A 101 -11.58 6.70 -7.10
N PRO A 102 -12.70 6.06 -7.46
CA PRO A 102 -13.40 4.97 -6.81
C PRO A 102 -13.13 3.56 -7.36
N ASP A 103 -12.31 3.38 -8.39
CA ASP A 103 -12.13 2.08 -9.04
C ASP A 103 -11.18 1.14 -8.30
N LEU A 104 -11.16 1.25 -6.97
CA LEU A 104 -10.18 0.60 -6.12
C LEU A 104 -10.16 -0.93 -6.25
N LEU A 105 -11.30 -1.57 -6.07
CA LEU A 105 -11.33 -3.03 -5.90
C LEU A 105 -10.84 -3.78 -7.13
N LYS A 106 -11.24 -3.33 -8.31
CA LYS A 106 -10.86 -3.96 -9.58
C LYS A 106 -9.36 -3.81 -9.84
N GLN A 107 -8.83 -2.61 -9.64
CA GLN A 107 -7.42 -2.31 -9.90
C GLN A 107 -6.51 -2.94 -8.86
N PHE A 108 -6.94 -3.04 -7.60
CA PHE A 108 -6.20 -3.72 -6.56
C PHE A 108 -6.01 -5.19 -6.86
N GLY A 109 -7.04 -5.87 -7.33
CA GLY A 109 -6.95 -7.27 -7.70
C GLY A 109 -5.84 -7.51 -8.72
N ALA A 110 -5.78 -6.67 -9.76
CA ALA A 110 -4.75 -6.76 -10.80
C ALA A 110 -3.35 -6.47 -10.24
N ALA A 111 -3.20 -5.44 -9.41
CA ALA A 111 -1.91 -5.05 -8.83
C ALA A 111 -1.38 -6.13 -7.88
N LEU A 112 -2.24 -6.68 -7.03
CA LEU A 112 -1.86 -7.74 -6.10
C LEU A 112 -1.51 -9.04 -6.83
N ALA A 113 -2.24 -9.36 -7.90
CA ALA A 113 -1.93 -10.52 -8.73
C ALA A 113 -0.54 -10.40 -9.37
N LEU A 114 -0.18 -9.19 -9.82
CA LEU A 114 1.13 -8.93 -10.40
C LEU A 114 2.25 -9.13 -9.36
N ILE A 115 2.07 -8.66 -8.14
CA ILE A 115 3.03 -8.85 -7.05
C ILE A 115 3.19 -10.33 -6.73
N ALA A 116 2.09 -11.07 -6.60
CA ALA A 116 2.11 -12.50 -6.32
C ALA A 116 2.83 -13.27 -7.43
N GLN A 117 2.59 -12.92 -8.68
CA GLN A 117 3.23 -13.54 -9.85
C GLN A 117 4.75 -13.33 -9.82
N ARG A 118 5.21 -12.14 -9.50
CA ARG A 118 6.65 -11.83 -9.38
C ARG A 118 7.30 -12.64 -8.28
N LYS A 119 6.66 -12.77 -7.12
CA LYS A 119 7.17 -13.58 -6.01
C LYS A 119 7.28 -15.04 -6.39
N THR A 120 6.29 -15.58 -7.08
CA THR A 120 6.29 -16.96 -7.54
C THR A 120 7.45 -17.20 -8.52
N SER A 121 7.69 -16.28 -9.45
CA SER A 121 8.81 -16.35 -10.39
C SER A 121 10.16 -16.38 -9.67
N TYR A 122 10.36 -15.55 -8.67
CA TYR A 122 11.57 -15.55 -7.88
C TYR A 122 11.69 -16.79 -7.00
N GLY A 123 10.58 -17.28 -6.46
CA GLY A 123 10.54 -18.47 -5.64
C GLY A 123 10.82 -19.75 -6.42
N ALA A 124 10.61 -19.77 -7.73
CA ALA A 124 10.84 -20.92 -8.60
C ALA A 124 12.32 -21.12 -8.94
N THR A 125 13.14 -20.15 -8.65
CA THR A 125 14.59 -20.25 -8.88
C THR A 125 15.32 -20.67 -7.61
#